data_55fbe633311b1432727948323a8b8f60
#
_entry.id   55fbe633311b1432727948323a8b8f60
#
_cell.length_a   1.000
_cell.length_b   1.000
_cell.length_c   1.000
_cell.angle_alpha   90.00
_cell.angle_beta   90.00
_cell.angle_gamma   90.00
#
_symmetry.space_group_name_H-M   'P 1'
#
loop_
_entity.id
_entity.type
_entity.pdbx_description
1 polymer ?
#
loop_
_entity_poly.entity_id
_entity_poly.type
_entity_poly.pdbx_seq_one_letter_code
_entity_poly.pdbx_strand_id
1 'polypeptide(L)'
;MHLPPPVHGASMVGEYIKQSGVVNSTFDCRFENIATADTLTDIGKFSVKKIFDVFGLVKRLKKVAREFLPDIVYYTPNAKGLPFYKDFVVVEALKKCGYRVILHFHNKGVHTRQNRWMDNMLYRIFFKDVTVMLLAEALYKDVEK
;
A
#
# COMPACT_ATOMS: atom_id res chain seq x y z
N MET A 1 3.72 -2.87 4.37
CA MET A 1 2.31 -3.07 4.82
C MET A 1 1.98 -2.15 5.98
N HIS A 2 0.68 -1.94 6.27
CA HIS A 2 0.29 -1.28 7.51
C HIS A 2 0.59 -2.18 8.70
N LEU A 3 1.23 -1.61 9.74
CA LEU A 3 1.49 -2.25 11.03
C LEU A 3 1.05 -1.30 12.15
N PRO A 4 0.66 -1.81 13.33
CA PRO A 4 0.38 -0.96 14.49
C PRO A 4 1.64 -0.20 14.95
N PRO A 5 1.51 0.98 15.57
CA PRO A 5 0.36 1.87 15.61
C PRO A 5 0.11 2.60 14.27
N PRO A 6 -1.09 3.15 13.99
CA PRO A 6 -2.33 3.02 14.76
C PRO A 6 -3.02 1.67 14.55
N VAL A 7 -3.82 1.22 15.54
CA VAL A 7 -4.57 -0.03 15.46
C VAL A 7 -5.84 0.17 14.63
N HIS A 8 -5.94 -0.55 13.51
CA HIS A 8 -7.11 -0.63 12.64
C HIS A 8 -7.07 -1.95 11.85
N GLY A 9 -8.16 -2.32 11.14
CA GLY A 9 -8.28 -3.62 10.48
C GLY A 9 -7.08 -4.01 9.62
N ALA A 10 -6.61 -3.11 8.73
CA ALA A 10 -5.47 -3.42 7.88
C ALA A 10 -4.14 -3.57 8.65
N SER A 11 -3.93 -2.81 9.74
CA SER A 11 -2.72 -2.95 10.55
C SER A 11 -2.74 -4.23 11.39
N MET A 12 -3.91 -4.69 11.83
CA MET A 12 -4.04 -5.97 12.54
C MET A 12 -3.75 -7.15 11.61
N VAL A 13 -4.26 -7.12 10.37
CA VAL A 13 -3.91 -8.14 9.37
C VAL A 13 -2.41 -8.13 9.08
N GLY A 14 -1.80 -6.96 8.96
CA GLY A 14 -0.36 -6.83 8.81
C GLY A 14 0.41 -7.47 9.97
N GLU A 15 -0.04 -7.25 11.19
CA GLU A 15 0.58 -7.86 12.37
C GLU A 15 0.43 -9.39 12.39
N TYR A 16 -0.74 -9.93 12.02
CA TYR A 16 -0.93 -11.38 11.88
C TYR A 16 -0.02 -12.00 10.82
N ILE A 17 0.13 -11.34 9.67
CA ILE A 17 1.06 -11.80 8.62
C ILE A 17 2.50 -11.79 9.15
N LYS A 18 2.92 -10.72 9.83
CA LYS A 18 4.25 -10.59 10.40
C LYS A 18 4.55 -11.66 11.45
N GLN A 19 3.55 -12.06 12.26
CA GLN A 19 3.68 -13.09 13.27
C GLN A 19 3.42 -14.51 12.76
N SER A 20 3.00 -14.67 11.49
CA SER A 20 2.67 -15.96 10.91
C SER A 20 3.90 -16.88 10.82
N GLY A 21 3.89 -17.99 11.55
CA GLY A 21 4.92 -19.03 11.45
C GLY A 21 5.03 -19.61 10.03
N VAL A 22 3.90 -19.80 9.35
CA VAL A 22 3.87 -20.32 7.97
C VAL A 22 4.55 -19.34 7.01
N VAL A 23 4.23 -18.05 7.08
CA VAL A 23 4.85 -17.04 6.22
C VAL A 23 6.36 -16.97 6.46
N ASN A 24 6.77 -16.88 7.73
CA ASN A 24 8.19 -16.71 8.08
C ASN A 24 9.03 -17.99 7.88
N SER A 25 8.41 -19.16 7.83
CA SER A 25 9.13 -20.40 7.50
C SER A 25 9.23 -20.67 6.00
N THR A 26 8.33 -20.04 5.19
CA THR A 26 8.27 -20.24 3.73
C THR A 26 9.06 -19.18 2.98
N PHE A 27 9.10 -17.94 3.50
CA PHE A 27 9.72 -16.78 2.85
C PHE A 27 10.74 -16.12 3.78
N ASP A 28 11.84 -15.62 3.20
CA ASP A 28 12.67 -14.63 3.86
C ASP A 28 11.96 -13.27 3.79
N CYS A 29 11.55 -12.73 4.94
CA CYS A 29 10.65 -11.58 5.03
C CYS A 29 11.30 -10.37 5.69
N ARG A 30 11.21 -9.21 5.03
CA ARG A 30 11.48 -7.91 5.62
C ARG A 30 10.20 -7.11 5.76
N PHE A 31 9.82 -6.76 6.98
CA PHE A 31 8.58 -6.04 7.29
C PHE A 31 8.84 -4.56 7.53
N GLU A 32 8.16 -3.70 6.74
CA GLU A 32 8.27 -2.24 6.85
C GLU A 32 6.89 -1.62 7.05
N ASN A 33 6.76 -0.76 8.08
CA ASN A 33 5.52 -0.02 8.31
C ASN A 33 5.40 1.15 7.31
N ILE A 34 4.27 1.22 6.60
CA ILE A 34 3.96 2.29 5.64
C ILE A 34 3.04 3.36 6.23
N ALA A 35 2.70 3.27 7.51
CA ALA A 35 1.93 4.31 8.19
C ALA A 35 2.72 5.63 8.22
N THR A 36 2.02 6.73 7.93
CA THR A 36 2.53 8.11 8.03
C THR A 36 1.72 8.93 9.04
N ALA A 37 0.84 8.29 9.80
CA ALA A 37 0.03 8.89 10.84
C ALA A 37 0.20 8.10 12.14
N ASP A 38 0.42 8.79 13.24
CA ASP A 38 0.61 8.19 14.56
C ASP A 38 -0.73 7.93 15.25
N THR A 39 -1.78 8.68 14.87
CA THR A 39 -3.12 8.57 15.44
C THR A 39 -4.20 8.45 14.37
N LEU A 40 -5.36 7.88 14.75
CA LEU A 40 -6.53 7.77 13.85
C LEU A 40 -7.08 9.14 13.45
N THR A 41 -6.96 10.16 14.30
CA THR A 41 -7.44 11.52 14.05
C THR A 41 -6.65 12.25 12.96
N ASP A 42 -5.44 11.81 12.65
CA ASP A 42 -4.57 12.41 11.63
C ASP A 42 -4.78 11.81 10.25
N ILE A 43 -5.54 10.72 10.17
CA ILE A 43 -5.82 10.04 8.90
C ILE A 43 -6.69 10.95 8.01
N GLY A 44 -6.24 11.18 6.77
CA GLY A 44 -6.99 11.95 5.77
C GLY A 44 -6.85 13.47 5.83
N LYS A 45 -6.20 14.05 6.86
CA LYS A 45 -5.93 15.49 6.88
C LYS A 45 -4.73 15.84 6.00
N PHE A 46 -4.87 16.89 5.18
CA PHE A 46 -3.75 17.41 4.39
C PHE A 46 -2.81 18.23 5.28
N SER A 47 -1.51 18.03 5.10
CA SER A 47 -0.47 18.83 5.73
C SER A 47 0.79 18.81 4.87
N VAL A 48 1.50 19.93 4.76
CA VAL A 48 2.78 20.03 4.05
C VAL A 48 3.81 19.06 4.66
N LYS A 49 3.80 18.87 5.97
CA LYS A 49 4.64 17.87 6.66
C LYS A 49 4.44 16.47 6.06
N LYS A 50 3.20 16.07 5.76
CA LYS A 50 2.90 14.75 5.18
C LYS A 50 3.49 14.54 3.80
N ILE A 51 3.72 15.59 3.02
CA ILE A 51 4.42 15.49 1.74
C ILE A 51 5.87 15.08 1.97
N PHE A 52 6.56 15.72 2.90
CA PHE A 52 7.94 15.34 3.27
C PHE A 52 8.01 13.95 3.87
N ASP A 53 7.01 13.55 4.68
CA ASP A 53 6.90 12.21 5.26
C ASP A 53 6.76 11.14 4.15
N VAL A 54 6.01 11.43 3.07
CA VAL A 54 5.89 10.53 1.91
C VAL A 54 7.23 10.38 1.19
N PHE A 55 7.96 11.47 0.95
CA PHE A 55 9.30 11.39 0.35
C PHE A 55 10.28 10.63 1.24
N GLY A 56 10.24 10.87 2.55
CA GLY A 56 11.01 10.12 3.54
C GLY A 56 10.70 8.62 3.50
N LEU A 57 9.41 8.28 3.44
CA LEU A 57 8.95 6.90 3.32
C LEU A 57 9.46 6.25 2.03
N VAL A 58 9.33 6.90 0.89
CA VAL A 58 9.84 6.41 -0.41
C VAL A 58 11.34 6.17 -0.34
N LYS A 59 12.12 7.14 0.20
CA LYS A 59 13.57 7.00 0.34
C LYS A 59 13.94 5.80 1.23
N ARG A 60 13.26 5.64 2.37
CA ARG A 60 13.45 4.52 3.30
C ARG A 60 13.14 3.19 2.63
N LEU A 61 11.97 3.06 1.99
CA LEU A 61 11.57 1.81 1.34
C LEU A 61 12.51 1.42 0.19
N LYS A 62 12.94 2.39 -0.62
CA LYS A 62 13.94 2.15 -1.68
C LYS A 62 15.28 1.70 -1.11
N LYS A 63 15.72 2.26 0.02
CA LYS A 63 16.95 1.82 0.68
C LYS A 63 16.82 0.38 1.15
N VAL A 64 15.77 0.06 1.90
CA VAL A 64 15.51 -1.31 2.40
C VAL A 64 15.40 -2.31 1.25
N ALA A 65 14.67 -1.97 0.18
CA ALA A 65 14.52 -2.85 -0.97
C ALA A 65 15.85 -3.10 -1.71
N ARG A 66 16.73 -2.09 -1.81
CA ARG A 66 18.07 -2.27 -2.39
C ARG A 66 19.00 -3.13 -1.54
N GLU A 67 18.87 -3.06 -0.22
CA GLU A 67 19.67 -3.86 0.72
C GLU A 67 19.16 -5.30 0.81
N PHE A 68 17.85 -5.49 0.75
CA PHE A 68 17.20 -6.79 0.90
C PHE A 68 17.03 -7.55 -0.43
N LEU A 69 16.95 -6.82 -1.57
CA LEU A 69 16.73 -7.36 -2.92
C LEU A 69 15.53 -8.31 -3.03
N PRO A 70 14.33 -7.87 -2.67
CA PRO A 70 13.16 -8.74 -2.66
C PRO A 70 12.74 -9.16 -4.07
N ASP A 71 12.34 -10.43 -4.25
CA ASP A 71 11.68 -10.91 -5.46
C ASP A 71 10.28 -10.32 -5.63
N ILE A 72 9.61 -10.06 -4.50
CA ILE A 72 8.23 -9.57 -4.44
C ILE A 72 8.09 -8.52 -3.34
N VAL A 73 7.41 -7.43 -3.65
CA VAL A 73 6.98 -6.42 -2.67
C VAL A 73 5.47 -6.58 -2.43
N TYR A 74 5.10 -7.03 -1.25
CA TYR A 74 3.70 -7.06 -0.81
C TYR A 74 3.32 -5.72 -0.18
N TYR A 75 2.31 -5.05 -0.75
CA TYR A 75 1.88 -3.72 -0.33
C TYR A 75 0.38 -3.67 -0.05
N THR A 76 -0.02 -3.03 1.06
CA THR A 76 -1.43 -2.87 1.46
C THR A 76 -1.89 -1.43 1.23
N PRO A 77 -2.44 -1.09 0.04
CA PRO A 77 -2.82 0.28 -0.29
C PRO A 77 -4.17 0.67 0.28
N ASN A 78 -4.40 1.98 0.33
CA ASN A 78 -5.73 2.55 0.51
C ASN A 78 -6.44 2.69 -0.84
N ALA A 79 -7.75 2.41 -0.87
CA ALA A 79 -8.52 2.43 -2.12
C ALA A 79 -8.79 3.84 -2.65
N LYS A 80 -8.80 4.88 -1.81
CA LYS A 80 -9.20 6.25 -2.21
C LYS A 80 -8.67 7.35 -1.31
N GLY A 81 -8.82 8.59 -1.80
CA GLY A 81 -8.53 9.83 -1.04
C GLY A 81 -7.05 10.12 -0.88
N LEU A 82 -6.70 11.02 0.04
CA LEU A 82 -5.31 11.41 0.30
C LEU A 82 -4.38 10.22 0.62
N PRO A 83 -4.81 9.21 1.39
CA PRO A 83 -4.00 8.01 1.60
C PRO A 83 -3.67 7.26 0.31
N PHE A 84 -4.62 7.17 -0.66
CA PHE A 84 -4.36 6.57 -1.96
C PHE A 84 -3.26 7.33 -2.74
N TYR A 85 -3.27 8.66 -2.74
CA TYR A 85 -2.24 9.43 -3.45
C TYR A 85 -0.84 9.21 -2.87
N LYS A 86 -0.73 9.08 -1.54
CA LYS A 86 0.52 8.64 -0.90
C LYS A 86 0.95 7.26 -1.42
N ASP A 87 0.02 6.29 -1.40
CA ASP A 87 0.29 4.92 -1.81
C ASP A 87 0.65 4.84 -3.30
N PHE A 88 0.01 5.65 -4.15
CA PHE A 88 0.36 5.80 -5.56
C PHE A 88 1.83 6.20 -5.75
N VAL A 89 2.29 7.24 -5.05
CA VAL A 89 3.69 7.70 -5.14
C VAL A 89 4.67 6.61 -4.70
N VAL A 90 4.36 5.91 -3.61
CA VAL A 90 5.20 4.83 -3.08
C VAL A 90 5.28 3.65 -4.05
N VAL A 91 4.13 3.17 -4.51
CA VAL A 91 4.04 1.99 -5.40
C VAL A 91 4.73 2.27 -6.73
N GLU A 92 4.47 3.44 -7.35
CA GLU A 92 5.12 3.81 -8.60
C GLU A 92 6.65 3.96 -8.44
N ALA A 93 7.10 4.44 -7.27
CA ALA A 93 8.52 4.51 -6.98
C ALA A 93 9.18 3.12 -6.86
N LEU A 94 8.47 2.11 -6.34
CA LEU A 94 8.94 0.72 -6.25
C LEU A 94 8.89 0.02 -7.62
N LYS A 95 7.82 0.20 -8.40
CA LYS A 95 7.69 -0.31 -9.78
C LYS A 95 8.83 0.22 -10.66
N LYS A 96 9.14 1.53 -10.60
CA LYS A 96 10.26 2.14 -11.32
C LYS A 96 11.63 1.59 -10.93
N CYS A 97 11.76 0.97 -9.76
CA CYS A 97 12.97 0.25 -9.37
C CYS A 97 13.03 -1.20 -9.87
N GLY A 98 12.00 -1.65 -10.61
CA GLY A 98 11.93 -2.99 -11.21
C GLY A 98 11.35 -4.07 -10.30
N TYR A 99 10.85 -3.73 -9.12
CA TYR A 99 10.27 -4.72 -8.19
C TYR A 99 8.87 -5.15 -8.63
N ARG A 100 8.60 -6.48 -8.53
CA ARG A 100 7.25 -7.04 -8.68
C ARG A 100 6.42 -6.65 -7.46
N VAL A 101 5.26 -6.01 -7.70
CA VAL A 101 4.40 -5.54 -6.61
C VAL A 101 3.11 -6.34 -6.57
N ILE A 102 2.75 -6.82 -5.38
CA ILE A 102 1.43 -7.38 -5.06
C ILE A 102 0.69 -6.36 -4.20
N LEU A 103 -0.47 -5.92 -4.67
CA LEU A 103 -1.36 -4.99 -3.96
C LEU A 103 -2.47 -5.80 -3.28
N HIS A 104 -2.52 -5.77 -1.95
CA HIS A 104 -3.59 -6.42 -1.19
C HIS A 104 -4.52 -5.37 -0.57
N PHE A 105 -5.72 -5.24 -1.14
CA PHE A 105 -6.71 -4.27 -0.67
C PHE A 105 -7.51 -4.81 0.52
N HIS A 106 -7.50 -4.06 1.62
CA HIS A 106 -8.28 -4.29 2.84
C HIS A 106 -9.50 -3.37 2.97
N ASN A 107 -9.72 -2.51 1.97
CA ASN A 107 -10.83 -1.57 1.92
C ASN A 107 -11.34 -1.44 0.48
N LYS A 108 -12.53 -0.87 0.33
CA LYS A 108 -13.16 -0.59 -0.96
C LYS A 108 -13.26 0.91 -1.22
N GLY A 109 -13.48 1.29 -2.47
CA GLY A 109 -13.74 2.68 -2.82
C GLY A 109 -13.13 3.13 -4.14
N VAL A 110 -12.43 2.25 -4.86
CA VAL A 110 -11.91 2.52 -6.21
C VAL A 110 -13.07 2.89 -7.13
N HIS A 111 -14.12 2.05 -7.19
CA HIS A 111 -15.31 2.29 -8.01
C HIS A 111 -15.96 3.67 -7.76
N THR A 112 -16.01 4.14 -6.51
CA THR A 112 -16.63 5.43 -6.15
C THR A 112 -15.85 6.64 -6.67
N ARG A 113 -14.63 6.46 -7.15
CA ARG A 113 -13.72 7.50 -7.63
C ARG A 113 -13.42 7.42 -9.13
N GLN A 114 -13.77 6.33 -9.78
CA GLN A 114 -13.49 6.11 -11.20
C GLN A 114 -14.16 7.15 -12.13
N ASN A 115 -15.25 7.79 -11.70
CA ASN A 115 -15.90 8.86 -12.46
C ASN A 115 -15.11 10.19 -12.47
N ARG A 116 -14.07 10.32 -11.63
CA ARG A 116 -13.16 11.47 -11.63
C ARG A 116 -12.00 11.18 -12.58
N TRP A 117 -11.88 11.93 -13.67
CA TRP A 117 -10.90 11.66 -14.71
C TRP A 117 -9.46 11.52 -14.18
N MET A 118 -9.07 12.36 -13.20
CA MET A 118 -7.75 12.31 -12.58
C MET A 118 -7.56 11.02 -11.77
N ASP A 119 -8.52 10.67 -10.92
CA ASP A 119 -8.44 9.44 -10.12
C ASP A 119 -8.43 8.21 -11.04
N ASN A 120 -9.25 8.20 -12.11
CA ASN A 120 -9.27 7.13 -13.10
C ASN A 120 -7.92 6.97 -13.81
N MET A 121 -7.29 8.07 -14.23
CA MET A 121 -5.96 8.04 -14.83
C MET A 121 -4.93 7.47 -13.87
N LEU A 122 -4.95 7.89 -12.60
CA LEU A 122 -4.04 7.37 -11.58
C LEU A 122 -4.27 5.88 -11.30
N TYR A 123 -5.53 5.41 -11.24
CA TYR A 123 -5.82 3.98 -11.07
C TYR A 123 -5.31 3.15 -12.24
N ARG A 124 -5.47 3.60 -13.48
CA ARG A 124 -4.93 2.89 -14.65
C ARG A 124 -3.41 2.71 -14.58
N ILE A 125 -2.69 3.73 -14.10
CA ILE A 125 -1.24 3.64 -13.90
C ILE A 125 -0.94 2.72 -12.72
N PHE A 126 -1.67 2.87 -11.61
CA PHE A 126 -1.45 2.15 -10.36
C PHE A 126 -1.62 0.63 -10.51
N PHE A 127 -2.65 0.20 -11.25
CA PHE A 127 -2.95 -1.21 -11.49
C PHE A 127 -2.15 -1.84 -12.64
N LYS A 128 -1.39 -1.04 -13.38
CA LYS A 128 -0.55 -1.55 -14.45
C LYS A 128 0.63 -2.34 -13.88
N ASP A 129 0.88 -3.54 -14.44
CA ASP A 129 2.01 -4.40 -14.12
C ASP A 129 2.11 -4.81 -12.62
N VAL A 130 0.97 -5.02 -11.97
CA VAL A 130 0.87 -5.50 -10.60
C VAL A 130 -0.06 -6.70 -10.47
N THR A 131 0.11 -7.48 -9.42
CA THR A 131 -0.88 -8.48 -9.00
C THR A 131 -1.78 -7.87 -7.93
N VAL A 132 -3.10 -8.04 -8.05
CA VAL A 132 -4.07 -7.55 -7.07
C VAL A 132 -4.66 -8.71 -6.28
N MET A 133 -4.63 -8.59 -4.96
CA MET A 133 -5.31 -9.50 -4.03
C MET A 133 -6.47 -8.74 -3.37
N LEU A 134 -7.60 -9.41 -3.25
CA LEU A 134 -8.81 -8.88 -2.62
C LEU A 134 -9.25 -9.81 -1.48
N LEU A 135 -9.85 -9.24 -0.43
CA LEU A 135 -10.33 -10.02 0.72
C LEU A 135 -11.50 -10.96 0.37
N ALA A 136 -12.28 -10.64 -0.67
CA ALA A 136 -13.40 -11.45 -1.12
C ALA A 136 -13.69 -11.19 -2.60
N GLU A 137 -14.26 -12.17 -3.28
CA GLU A 137 -14.68 -12.09 -4.68
C GLU A 137 -15.64 -10.93 -4.94
N ALA A 138 -16.53 -10.64 -3.99
CA ALA A 138 -17.48 -9.52 -4.08
C ALA A 138 -16.78 -8.14 -4.23
N LEU A 139 -15.51 -8.01 -3.85
CA LEU A 139 -14.73 -6.78 -4.03
C LEU A 139 -14.16 -6.63 -5.45
N TYR A 140 -14.24 -7.66 -6.29
CA TYR A 140 -13.77 -7.58 -7.68
C TYR A 140 -14.44 -6.42 -8.44
N LYS A 141 -15.74 -6.24 -8.26
CA LYS A 141 -16.52 -5.15 -8.85
C LYS A 141 -16.03 -3.74 -8.46
N ASP A 142 -15.27 -3.60 -7.37
CA ASP A 142 -14.71 -2.31 -6.96
C ASP A 142 -13.48 -1.93 -7.80
N VAL A 143 -12.77 -2.89 -8.38
CA VAL A 143 -11.50 -2.69 -9.10
C VAL A 143 -11.55 -3.11 -10.58
N GLU A 144 -12.66 -3.64 -11.06
CA GLU A 144 -12.85 -4.27 -12.38
C GLU A 144 -12.70 -3.32 -13.59
N LYS A 145 -12.76 -2.01 -13.43
CA LYS A 145 -12.81 -1.03 -14.54
C LYS A 145 -11.46 -0.47 -14.92
#